data_06f58f8357e8e5f1a25f9352e5f63d2c
#
_entry.id   06f58f8357e8e5f1a25f9352e5f63d2c
#
_cell.length_a   1.000
_cell.length_b   1.000
_cell.length_c   1.000
_cell.angle_alpha   90.00
_cell.angle_beta   90.00
_cell.angle_gamma   90.00
#
_symmetry.space_group_name_H-M   'P 1'
#
loop_
_entity.id
_entity.type
_entity.pdbx_description
1 polymer ?
#
loop_
_entity_poly.entity_id
_entity_poly.type
_entity_poly.pdbx_seq_one_letter_code
_entity_poly.pdbx_strand_id
1 'polypeptide(L)'
;MIKLIASDLDGTLIGHDFRFRPRTLRALEAARAAGIDIVFVTGRPSRWLTPLREQTDFDSYAICSNGAVVYHLGANEVEEVNGADPAVIARTHELLEPMFPDATYTLETVDTVYIQGPHDGGEVLEGARVVEAKIAEALERIGSTPVIKYLIRVPGMDP
;
A
#
# COMPACT_ATOMS: atom_id res chain seq x y z
N MET A 1 22.21 19.33 -11.42
CA MET A 1 21.26 19.90 -10.42
C MET A 1 20.20 18.84 -10.13
N ILE A 2 19.94 18.50 -8.87
CA ILE A 2 18.89 17.57 -8.46
C ILE A 2 17.54 18.23 -8.73
N LYS A 3 16.61 17.48 -9.32
CA LYS A 3 15.26 17.97 -9.65
C LYS A 3 14.15 17.21 -8.92
N LEU A 4 14.46 16.03 -8.42
CA LEU A 4 13.48 15.17 -7.76
C LEU A 4 14.13 14.47 -6.56
N ILE A 5 13.39 14.36 -5.48
CA ILE A 5 13.69 13.54 -4.32
C ILE A 5 12.60 12.49 -4.20
N ALA A 6 12.95 11.22 -4.39
CA ALA A 6 12.11 10.08 -4.06
C ALA A 6 12.55 9.53 -2.70
N SER A 7 11.64 9.46 -1.74
CA SER A 7 11.98 9.05 -0.38
C SER A 7 10.94 8.09 0.19
N ASP A 8 11.45 7.07 0.89
CA ASP A 8 10.63 6.23 1.73
C ASP A 8 10.05 7.02 2.91
N LEU A 9 8.95 6.53 3.47
CA LEU A 9 8.23 7.14 4.58
C LEU A 9 8.63 6.54 5.92
N ASP A 10 8.41 5.26 6.11
CA ASP A 10 8.46 4.58 7.39
C ASP A 10 9.89 4.41 7.90
N GLY A 11 10.20 4.99 9.08
CA GLY A 11 11.55 4.99 9.60
C GLY A 11 12.53 5.89 8.87
N THR A 12 12.10 6.59 7.81
CA THR A 12 12.90 7.53 7.01
C THR A 12 12.44 8.97 7.22
N LEU A 13 11.27 9.33 6.74
CA LEU A 13 10.69 10.68 6.87
C LEU A 13 9.74 10.80 8.05
N ILE A 14 9.04 9.72 8.40
CA ILE A 14 8.09 9.67 9.51
C ILE A 14 8.53 8.65 10.56
N GLY A 15 8.15 8.90 11.81
CA GLY A 15 8.33 7.96 12.92
C GLY A 15 7.16 6.99 13.06
N HIS A 16 7.19 6.15 14.11
CA HIS A 16 6.12 5.20 14.44
C HIS A 16 4.78 5.87 14.76
N ASP A 17 4.77 7.18 15.02
CA ASP A 17 3.59 8.01 15.28
C ASP A 17 2.95 8.56 13.99
N PHE A 18 3.40 8.12 12.83
CA PHE A 18 2.97 8.58 11.49
C PHE A 18 3.09 10.08 11.28
N ARG A 19 4.03 10.74 11.97
CA ARG A 19 4.22 12.18 11.90
C ARG A 19 5.57 12.54 11.32
N PHE A 20 5.54 13.57 10.47
CA PHE A 20 6.76 14.28 10.09
C PHE A 20 7.31 15.03 11.30
N ARG A 21 8.62 14.98 11.47
CA ARG A 21 9.28 15.86 12.43
C ARG A 21 9.35 17.29 11.88
N PRO A 22 9.27 18.34 12.74
CA PRO A 22 9.29 19.72 12.26
C PRO A 22 10.51 20.07 11.40
N ARG A 23 11.65 19.43 11.67
CA ARG A 23 12.86 19.63 10.86
C ARG A 23 12.72 19.00 9.47
N THR A 24 12.09 17.83 9.38
CA THR A 24 11.80 17.13 8.11
C THR A 24 10.87 17.97 7.25
N LEU A 25 9.76 18.46 7.82
CA LEU A 25 8.82 19.34 7.09
C LEU A 25 9.52 20.56 6.51
N ARG A 26 10.27 21.30 7.34
CA ARG A 26 11.01 22.46 6.85
C ARG A 26 12.01 22.14 5.73
N ALA A 27 12.65 20.96 5.78
CA ALA A 27 13.57 20.55 4.74
C ALA A 27 12.83 20.22 3.42
N LEU A 28 11.68 19.55 3.49
CA LEU A 28 10.83 19.25 2.34
C LEU A 28 10.28 20.55 1.72
N GLU A 29 9.79 21.49 2.54
CA GLU A 29 9.33 22.80 2.09
C GLU A 29 10.45 23.60 1.41
N ALA A 30 11.66 23.59 1.97
CA ALA A 30 12.81 24.25 1.38
C ALA A 30 13.22 23.62 0.03
N ALA A 31 13.15 22.30 -0.09
CA ALA A 31 13.41 21.60 -1.34
C ALA A 31 12.39 22.00 -2.42
N ARG A 32 11.09 22.02 -2.10
CA ARG A 32 10.03 22.48 -3.01
C ARG A 32 10.22 23.95 -3.41
N ALA A 33 10.53 24.81 -2.46
CA ALA A 33 10.82 26.22 -2.75
C ALA A 33 12.03 26.42 -3.70
N ALA A 34 12.95 25.46 -3.69
CA ALA A 34 14.09 25.40 -4.63
C ALA A 34 13.75 24.76 -5.99
N GLY A 35 12.48 24.41 -6.24
CA GLY A 35 12.03 23.78 -7.50
C GLY A 35 12.42 22.30 -7.60
N ILE A 36 12.54 21.62 -6.48
CA ILE A 36 12.80 20.17 -6.42
C ILE A 36 11.49 19.47 -6.12
N ASP A 37 11.09 18.56 -7.02
CA ASP A 37 9.91 17.74 -6.83
C ASP A 37 10.14 16.69 -5.74
N ILE A 38 9.08 16.34 -5.00
CA ILE A 38 9.14 15.34 -3.94
C ILE A 38 8.12 14.24 -4.28
N VAL A 39 8.58 13.00 -4.26
CA VAL A 39 7.75 11.80 -4.42
C VAL A 39 7.96 10.91 -3.21
N PHE A 40 6.88 10.56 -2.52
CA PHE A 40 6.93 9.58 -1.45
C PHE A 40 6.83 8.17 -2.04
N VAL A 41 7.60 7.23 -1.49
CA VAL A 41 7.60 5.83 -1.92
C VAL A 41 7.37 4.97 -0.68
N THR A 42 6.36 4.09 -0.70
CA THR A 42 6.00 3.33 0.49
C THR A 42 5.34 1.99 0.18
N GLY A 43 5.49 1.03 1.08
CA GLY A 43 4.69 -0.19 1.08
C GLY A 43 3.25 -0.01 1.54
N ARG A 44 2.90 1.16 2.08
CA ARG A 44 1.54 1.47 2.55
C ARG A 44 0.56 1.56 1.40
N PRO A 45 -0.69 1.10 1.59
CA PRO A 45 -1.77 1.42 0.66
C PRO A 45 -2.11 2.91 0.71
N SER A 46 -2.65 3.45 -0.39
CA SER A 46 -3.01 4.88 -0.50
C SER A 46 -3.99 5.35 0.59
N ARG A 47 -4.89 4.50 1.04
CA ARG A 47 -5.86 4.77 2.12
C ARG A 47 -5.18 5.17 3.46
N TRP A 48 -3.92 4.79 3.68
CA TRP A 48 -3.17 5.13 4.90
C TRP A 48 -2.41 6.46 4.80
N LEU A 49 -2.51 7.16 3.67
CA LEU A 49 -1.82 8.43 3.49
C LEU A 49 -2.62 9.66 3.95
N THR A 50 -3.86 9.48 4.42
CA THR A 50 -4.66 10.58 4.96
C THR A 50 -3.94 11.38 6.06
N PRO A 51 -3.29 10.75 7.07
CA PRO A 51 -2.57 11.51 8.09
C PRO A 51 -1.38 12.32 7.55
N LEU A 52 -0.77 11.89 6.44
CA LEU A 52 0.29 12.67 5.78
C LEU A 52 -0.27 13.89 5.06
N ARG A 53 -1.40 13.73 4.38
CA ARG A 53 -2.08 14.83 3.70
C ARG A 53 -2.52 15.92 4.68
N GLU A 54 -2.97 15.55 5.87
CA GLU A 54 -3.37 16.49 6.92
C GLU A 54 -2.19 17.28 7.52
N GLN A 55 -0.97 16.75 7.39
CA GLN A 55 0.25 17.40 7.91
C GLN A 55 0.96 18.27 6.88
N THR A 56 0.61 18.12 5.61
CA THR A 56 1.26 18.83 4.52
C THR A 56 0.22 19.29 3.49
N ASP A 57 0.47 20.39 2.82
CA ASP A 57 -0.27 20.86 1.64
C ASP A 57 0.46 20.52 0.33
N PHE A 58 1.18 19.41 0.32
CA PHE A 58 1.99 19.02 -0.82
C PHE A 58 1.12 18.52 -1.97
N ASP A 59 1.13 19.29 -3.04
CA ASP A 59 0.63 18.87 -4.34
C ASP A 59 1.70 17.98 -5.00
N SER A 60 1.70 16.71 -4.66
CA SER A 60 2.78 15.77 -4.91
C SER A 60 2.24 14.37 -5.12
N TYR A 61 3.10 13.45 -5.53
CA TYR A 61 2.76 12.05 -5.75
C TYR A 61 3.32 11.15 -4.66
N ALA A 62 2.62 10.04 -4.45
CA ALA A 62 3.12 8.92 -3.68
C ALA A 62 3.02 7.63 -4.51
N ILE A 63 4.09 6.85 -4.49
CA ILE A 63 4.13 5.50 -5.04
C ILE A 63 3.83 4.55 -3.89
N CYS A 64 2.65 3.96 -3.91
CA CYS A 64 2.08 3.16 -2.82
C CYS A 64 2.11 1.66 -3.13
N SER A 65 1.86 0.84 -2.12
CA SER A 65 1.73 -0.62 -2.25
C SER A 65 2.92 -1.24 -2.97
N ASN A 66 4.16 -0.82 -2.62
CA ASN A 66 5.41 -1.30 -3.23
C ASN A 66 5.51 -1.06 -4.75
N GLY A 67 4.90 0.01 -5.25
CA GLY A 67 4.95 0.37 -6.67
C GLY A 67 3.66 0.07 -7.45
N ALA A 68 2.69 -0.60 -6.83
CA ALA A 68 1.46 -1.00 -7.51
C ALA A 68 0.47 0.16 -7.72
N VAL A 69 0.60 1.27 -7.00
CA VAL A 69 -0.34 2.39 -7.06
C VAL A 69 0.42 3.71 -7.11
N VAL A 70 0.11 4.55 -8.09
CA VAL A 70 0.48 5.97 -8.11
C VAL A 70 -0.70 6.77 -7.61
N TYR A 71 -0.47 7.55 -6.55
CA TYR A 71 -1.49 8.31 -5.85
C TYR A 71 -1.12 9.78 -5.81
N HIS A 72 -2.06 10.65 -6.21
CA HIS A 72 -1.90 12.10 -6.15
C HIS A 72 -2.37 12.63 -4.79
N LEU A 73 -1.43 13.09 -3.98
CA LEU A 73 -1.71 13.54 -2.60
C LEU A 73 -2.62 14.76 -2.56
N GLY A 74 -2.37 15.76 -3.40
CA GLY A 74 -3.16 16.99 -3.43
C GLY A 74 -4.60 16.74 -3.86
N ALA A 75 -4.81 16.00 -4.96
CA ALA A 75 -6.13 15.67 -5.48
C ALA A 75 -6.84 14.58 -4.66
N ASN A 76 -6.14 13.79 -3.87
CA ASN A 76 -6.67 12.62 -3.17
C ASN A 76 -7.22 11.55 -4.11
N GLU A 77 -6.49 11.27 -5.17
CA GLU A 77 -6.92 10.38 -6.25
C GLU A 77 -5.85 9.34 -6.60
N VAL A 78 -6.30 8.15 -6.99
CA VAL A 78 -5.45 7.15 -7.60
C VAL A 78 -5.29 7.50 -9.08
N GLU A 79 -4.08 7.78 -9.50
CA GLU A 79 -3.75 8.14 -10.88
C GLU A 79 -3.50 6.91 -11.75
N GLU A 80 -2.82 5.93 -11.19
CA GLU A 80 -2.41 4.74 -11.93
C GLU A 80 -2.36 3.52 -11.04
N VAL A 81 -2.75 2.37 -11.58
CA VAL A 81 -2.67 1.07 -10.92
C VAL A 81 -1.84 0.11 -11.77
N ASN A 82 -0.68 -0.27 -11.25
CA ASN A 82 0.27 -1.22 -11.83
C ASN A 82 0.27 -2.52 -11.00
N GLY A 83 -0.91 -3.09 -10.77
CA GLY A 83 -1.06 -4.31 -9.99
C GLY A 83 -0.74 -5.58 -10.79
N ALA A 84 -0.67 -6.68 -10.07
CA ALA A 84 -0.49 -7.99 -10.68
C ALA A 84 -1.76 -8.45 -11.41
N ASP A 85 -1.56 -9.22 -12.48
CA ASP A 85 -2.65 -9.91 -13.17
C ASP A 85 -3.28 -10.96 -12.23
N PRO A 86 -4.61 -10.92 -12.02
CA PRO A 86 -5.32 -11.90 -11.21
C PRO A 86 -5.02 -13.36 -11.60
N ALA A 87 -4.78 -13.65 -12.87
CA ALA A 87 -4.43 -15.00 -13.34
C ALA A 87 -3.05 -15.46 -12.82
N VAL A 88 -2.11 -14.54 -12.62
CA VAL A 88 -0.81 -14.85 -11.99
C VAL A 88 -1.01 -15.15 -10.51
N ILE A 89 -1.83 -14.35 -9.82
CA ILE A 89 -2.14 -14.58 -8.40
C ILE A 89 -2.88 -15.91 -8.20
N ALA A 90 -3.84 -16.25 -9.07
CA ALA A 90 -4.56 -17.53 -9.02
C ALA A 90 -3.59 -18.72 -9.04
N ARG A 91 -2.69 -18.77 -10.03
CA ARG A 91 -1.68 -19.84 -10.13
C ARG A 91 -0.74 -19.87 -8.95
N THR A 92 -0.37 -18.69 -8.42
CA THR A 92 0.50 -18.60 -7.23
C THR A 92 -0.23 -19.16 -6.00
N HIS A 93 -1.50 -18.79 -5.83
CA HIS A 93 -2.31 -19.26 -4.69
C HIS A 93 -2.54 -20.78 -4.75
N GLU A 94 -2.85 -21.34 -5.93
CA GLU A 94 -3.00 -22.80 -6.14
C GLU A 94 -1.76 -23.60 -5.72
N LEU A 95 -0.57 -23.02 -5.85
CA LEU A 95 0.69 -23.63 -5.40
C LEU A 95 0.91 -23.49 -3.90
N LEU A 96 0.56 -22.33 -3.32
CA LEU A 96 0.87 -22.00 -1.93
C LEU A 96 -0.14 -22.59 -0.94
N GLU A 97 -1.43 -22.62 -1.29
CA GLU A 97 -2.49 -23.07 -0.38
C GLU A 97 -2.28 -24.51 0.14
N PRO A 98 -1.93 -25.50 -0.70
CA PRO A 98 -1.63 -26.84 -0.21
C PRO A 98 -0.35 -26.94 0.64
N MET A 99 0.60 -26.01 0.46
CA MET A 99 1.85 -25.99 1.21
C MET A 99 1.66 -25.34 2.60
N PHE A 100 0.73 -24.41 2.72
CA PHE A 100 0.48 -23.62 3.93
C PHE A 100 -1.03 -23.56 4.24
N PRO A 101 -1.66 -24.71 4.57
CA PRO A 101 -3.13 -24.78 4.74
C PRO A 101 -3.65 -23.96 5.92
N ASP A 102 -2.82 -23.69 6.93
CA ASP A 102 -3.17 -22.90 8.11
C ASP A 102 -2.80 -21.41 8.00
N ALA A 103 -2.28 -21.00 6.84
CA ALA A 103 -1.90 -19.60 6.62
C ALA A 103 -3.11 -18.69 6.42
N THR A 104 -2.90 -17.42 6.75
CA THR A 104 -3.81 -16.35 6.34
C THR A 104 -3.35 -15.80 4.99
N TYR A 105 -4.25 -15.76 4.03
CA TYR A 105 -4.05 -15.17 2.71
C TYR A 105 -4.82 -13.88 2.61
N THR A 106 -4.17 -12.83 2.14
CA THR A 106 -4.79 -11.52 1.90
C THR A 106 -4.57 -11.11 0.46
N LEU A 107 -5.64 -10.74 -0.22
CA LEU A 107 -5.64 -10.18 -1.56
C LEU A 107 -6.24 -8.80 -1.51
N GLU A 108 -5.48 -7.79 -1.99
CA GLU A 108 -5.93 -6.41 -2.00
C GLU A 108 -6.10 -5.89 -3.43
N THR A 109 -7.23 -5.25 -3.67
CA THR A 109 -7.41 -4.27 -4.74
C THR A 109 -7.33 -2.87 -4.14
N VAL A 110 -7.47 -1.83 -4.94
CA VAL A 110 -7.46 -0.43 -4.42
C VAL A 110 -8.51 -0.23 -3.33
N ASP A 111 -9.71 -0.81 -3.50
CA ASP A 111 -10.87 -0.53 -2.65
C ASP A 111 -11.19 -1.61 -1.63
N THR A 112 -10.71 -2.83 -1.85
CA THR A 112 -11.18 -3.99 -1.08
C THR A 112 -10.04 -4.91 -0.70
N VAL A 113 -10.09 -5.40 0.53
CA VAL A 113 -9.21 -6.45 1.06
C VAL A 113 -10.02 -7.72 1.25
N TYR A 114 -9.62 -8.78 0.58
CA TYR A 114 -10.17 -10.13 0.75
C TYR A 114 -9.25 -10.94 1.64
N ILE A 115 -9.84 -11.68 2.59
CA ILE A 115 -9.07 -12.48 3.56
C ILE A 115 -9.60 -13.90 3.59
N GLN A 116 -8.69 -14.84 3.49
CA GLN A 116 -8.91 -16.26 3.72
C GLN A 116 -8.06 -16.74 4.89
N GLY A 117 -8.67 -17.41 5.85
CA GLY A 117 -8.00 -17.96 7.03
C GLY A 117 -8.12 -17.09 8.29
N PRO A 118 -7.50 -17.51 9.39
CA PRO A 118 -7.61 -16.83 10.66
C PRO A 118 -6.92 -15.46 10.63
N HIS A 119 -7.58 -14.40 11.10
CA HIS A 119 -7.02 -13.07 11.23
C HIS A 119 -7.53 -12.35 12.47
N ASP A 120 -6.74 -11.44 12.99
CA ASP A 120 -7.03 -10.67 14.22
C ASP A 120 -7.57 -9.24 13.94
N GLY A 121 -7.84 -8.93 12.68
CA GLY A 121 -8.30 -7.61 12.28
C GLY A 121 -7.22 -6.50 12.34
N GLY A 122 -5.94 -6.85 12.38
CA GLY A 122 -4.82 -5.93 12.56
C GLY A 122 -4.73 -4.78 11.55
N GLU A 123 -3.69 -3.96 11.66
CA GLU A 123 -3.48 -2.69 10.91
C GLU A 123 -3.71 -2.78 9.40
N VAL A 124 -3.45 -3.95 8.79
CA VAL A 124 -3.63 -4.15 7.34
C VAL A 124 -5.06 -3.82 6.87
N LEU A 125 -6.03 -3.92 7.78
CA LEU A 125 -7.46 -3.75 7.48
C LEU A 125 -7.96 -2.31 7.71
N GLU A 126 -7.15 -1.46 8.34
CA GLU A 126 -7.57 -0.10 8.67
C GLU A 126 -7.95 0.69 7.41
N GLY A 127 -9.16 1.24 7.42
CA GLY A 127 -9.72 2.02 6.32
C GLY A 127 -10.08 1.22 5.07
N ALA A 128 -10.01 -0.13 5.10
CA ALA A 128 -10.38 -0.99 3.99
C ALA A 128 -11.83 -1.49 4.08
N ARG A 129 -12.43 -1.73 2.93
CA ARG A 129 -13.57 -2.64 2.84
C ARG A 129 -13.06 -4.08 2.94
N VAL A 130 -13.39 -4.76 4.03
CA VAL A 130 -12.93 -6.13 4.26
C VAL A 130 -14.01 -7.14 3.86
N VAL A 131 -13.60 -8.20 3.17
CA VAL A 131 -14.44 -9.32 2.76
C VAL A 131 -13.75 -10.62 3.12
N GLU A 132 -14.35 -11.38 4.03
CA GLU A 132 -13.94 -12.76 4.29
C GLU A 132 -14.41 -13.65 3.13
N ALA A 133 -13.48 -14.23 2.42
CA ALA A 133 -13.75 -15.12 1.29
C ALA A 133 -12.54 -15.99 0.99
N LYS A 134 -12.75 -17.13 0.36
CA LYS A 134 -11.64 -17.86 -0.27
C LYS A 134 -11.00 -17.00 -1.34
N ILE A 135 -9.68 -17.07 -1.47
CA ILE A 135 -8.96 -16.29 -2.49
C ILE A 135 -9.44 -16.64 -3.90
N ALA A 136 -9.74 -17.91 -4.17
CA ALA A 136 -10.33 -18.31 -5.46
C ALA A 136 -11.64 -17.58 -5.76
N GLU A 137 -12.56 -17.49 -4.79
CA GLU A 137 -13.82 -16.75 -4.93
C GLU A 137 -13.59 -15.23 -5.07
N ALA A 138 -12.60 -14.69 -4.34
CA ALA A 138 -12.20 -13.30 -4.46
C ALA A 138 -11.72 -12.97 -5.87
N LEU A 139 -10.87 -13.83 -6.45
CA LEU A 139 -10.35 -13.69 -7.81
C LEU A 139 -11.46 -13.73 -8.86
N GLU A 140 -12.47 -14.60 -8.69
CA GLU A 140 -13.65 -14.62 -9.57
C GLU A 140 -14.42 -13.28 -9.49
N ARG A 141 -14.60 -12.74 -8.28
CA ARG A 141 -15.33 -11.48 -8.04
C ARG A 141 -14.64 -10.26 -8.62
N ILE A 142 -13.32 -10.17 -8.49
CA ILE A 142 -12.57 -9.03 -9.02
C ILE A 142 -12.38 -9.08 -10.54
N GLY A 143 -12.50 -10.27 -11.17
CA GLY A 143 -12.35 -10.44 -12.61
C GLY A 143 -10.96 -10.00 -13.10
N SER A 144 -10.91 -8.95 -13.92
CA SER A 144 -9.66 -8.39 -14.45
C SER A 144 -9.10 -7.23 -13.63
N THR A 145 -9.70 -6.90 -12.47
CA THR A 145 -9.20 -5.82 -11.61
C THR A 145 -7.80 -6.16 -11.09
N PRO A 146 -6.80 -5.28 -11.28
CA PRO A 146 -5.43 -5.55 -10.83
C PRO A 146 -5.34 -5.77 -9.33
N VAL A 147 -4.53 -6.74 -8.93
CA VAL A 147 -4.22 -7.03 -7.52
C VAL A 147 -3.03 -6.18 -7.09
N ILE A 148 -3.24 -5.25 -6.17
CA ILE A 148 -2.18 -4.35 -5.71
C ILE A 148 -1.29 -4.97 -4.63
N LYS A 149 -1.80 -6.00 -3.93
CA LYS A 149 -1.03 -6.73 -2.93
C LYS A 149 -1.60 -8.13 -2.72
N TYR A 150 -0.73 -9.12 -2.64
CA TYR A 150 -1.03 -10.47 -2.21
C TYR A 150 -0.07 -10.85 -1.10
N LEU A 151 -0.60 -11.20 0.06
CA LEU A 151 0.17 -11.51 1.26
C LEU A 151 -0.19 -12.90 1.76
N ILE A 152 0.81 -13.59 2.29
CA ILE A 152 0.65 -14.81 3.05
C ILE A 152 1.29 -14.63 4.42
N ARG A 153 0.54 -14.96 5.46
CA ARG A 153 1.03 -15.00 6.84
C ARG A 153 0.96 -16.43 7.34
N VAL A 154 2.11 -17.03 7.54
CA VAL A 154 2.24 -18.41 8.02
C VAL A 154 2.42 -18.40 9.54
N PRO A 155 1.59 -19.10 10.31
CA PRO A 155 1.75 -19.16 11.75
C PRO A 155 3.15 -19.63 12.17
N GLY A 156 3.77 -18.90 13.11
CA GLY A 156 5.11 -19.21 13.59
C GLY A 156 6.27 -18.83 12.68
N MET A 157 6.01 -18.17 11.56
CA MET A 157 7.03 -17.52 10.72
C MET A 157 6.91 -16.01 10.93
N ASP A 158 7.83 -15.42 11.68
CA ASP A 158 7.95 -13.97 11.76
C ASP A 158 8.53 -13.42 10.44
N PRO A 159 8.08 -12.24 9.98
CA PRO A 159 8.60 -11.62 8.77
C PRO A 159 10.04 -11.13 8.93
#